data_4fbd001db6ad34f486e124e0517f3760
#
_entry.id   4fbd001db6ad34f486e124e0517f3760
#
_cell.length_a   1.000
_cell.length_b   1.000
_cell.length_c   1.000
_cell.angle_alpha   90.00
_cell.angle_beta   90.00
_cell.angle_gamma   90.00
#
_symmetry.space_group_name_H-M   'P 1'
#
loop_
_entity.id
_entity.type
_entity.pdbx_description
1 polymer ?
#
loop_
_entity_poly.entity_id
_entity_poly.type
_entity_poly.pdbx_seq_one_letter_code
_entity_poly.pdbx_strand_id
1 'polypeptide(L)'
;MTINKGTKHHDIKARIIGVHQDLFDITCSLGTGLARIKQGSYRDSAAMYPTIGDQVLVNWQGPDQSIINTTLPRQSYFKRLDGASCGHWAQAVAANFDEVFIMQALGADFNLRRLERYLTLAWESGGVPVVLLTKADLVSSAELATKLTAAQEIAIGVEVLAISNQSHQGYSALQAHLQPVRTIVLLGSSGVGKSTLVNQLQQKCWQPIMIVPVIRI
;
A
#
# COMPACT_ATOMS: atom_id res chain seq x y z
N MET A 1 30.55 13.73 42.26
CA MET A 1 29.22 13.08 42.38
C MET A 1 28.41 13.44 41.16
N THR A 2 28.53 12.65 40.09
CA THR A 2 27.92 12.94 38.79
C THR A 2 26.63 12.14 38.72
N ILE A 3 25.50 12.85 38.79
CA ILE A 3 24.17 12.23 38.72
C ILE A 3 23.92 11.91 37.25
N ASN A 4 24.07 10.65 36.90
CA ASN A 4 23.69 10.11 35.61
C ASN A 4 22.15 10.02 35.57
N LYS A 5 21.49 11.09 35.07
CA LYS A 5 20.07 11.07 34.79
C LYS A 5 19.85 10.20 33.54
N GLY A 6 19.68 8.92 33.76
CA GLY A 6 19.13 8.02 32.74
C GLY A 6 17.74 8.50 32.35
N THR A 7 17.64 9.29 31.29
CA THR A 7 16.39 9.57 30.61
C THR A 7 15.85 8.22 30.12
N LYS A 8 14.82 7.71 30.77
CA LYS A 8 14.02 6.59 30.25
C LYS A 8 13.41 7.12 28.95
N HIS A 9 14.06 6.83 27.83
CA HIS A 9 13.47 7.04 26.52
C HIS A 9 12.27 6.11 26.42
N HIS A 10 11.07 6.65 26.48
CA HIS A 10 9.86 5.89 26.22
C HIS A 10 9.77 5.67 24.70
N ASP A 11 9.76 4.40 24.30
CA ASP A 11 9.46 4.07 22.92
C ASP A 11 8.05 4.54 22.58
N ILE A 12 7.93 5.29 21.50
CA ILE A 12 6.64 5.76 20.98
C ILE A 12 6.26 4.96 19.73
N LYS A 13 4.97 4.83 19.54
CA LYS A 13 4.43 4.19 18.33
C LYS A 13 4.52 5.16 17.15
N ALA A 14 5.13 4.71 16.07
CA ALA A 14 5.23 5.45 14.82
C ALA A 14 4.78 4.56 13.65
N ARG A 15 4.43 5.18 12.53
CA ARG A 15 4.11 4.52 11.28
C ARG A 15 5.15 4.85 10.22
N ILE A 16 5.58 3.87 9.45
CA ILE A 16 6.48 4.06 8.32
C ILE A 16 5.66 4.56 7.12
N ILE A 17 6.03 5.70 6.58
CA ILE A 17 5.41 6.34 5.41
C ILE A 17 6.32 6.38 4.17
N GLY A 18 7.62 6.13 4.34
CA GLY A 18 8.61 6.05 3.27
C GLY A 18 9.77 5.13 3.64
N VAL A 19 10.40 4.53 2.65
CA VAL A 19 11.58 3.65 2.83
C VAL A 19 12.65 4.05 1.82
N HIS A 20 13.85 4.40 2.31
CA HIS A 20 15.01 4.82 1.54
C HIS A 20 16.23 4.03 2.02
N GLN A 21 16.66 3.01 1.31
CA GLN A 21 17.79 2.16 1.72
C GLN A 21 17.81 1.85 3.23
N ASP A 22 18.60 2.60 4.02
CA ASP A 22 18.75 2.43 5.47
C ASP A 22 18.00 3.48 6.30
N LEU A 23 17.20 4.34 5.66
CA LEU A 23 16.41 5.41 6.27
C LEU A 23 14.93 5.17 6.05
N PHE A 24 14.15 5.51 7.06
CA PHE A 24 12.69 5.37 7.05
C PHE A 24 12.05 6.72 7.39
N ASP A 25 11.16 7.18 6.53
CA ASP A 25 10.25 8.27 6.91
C ASP A 25 9.21 7.71 7.86
N ILE A 26 9.07 8.33 9.00
CA ILE A 26 8.11 7.92 10.02
C ILE A 26 7.18 9.08 10.40
N THR A 27 5.97 8.73 10.82
CA THR A 27 5.03 9.67 11.43
C THR A 27 4.55 9.13 12.77
N CYS A 28 4.46 10.02 13.76
CA CYS A 28 4.03 9.68 15.11
C CYS A 28 3.27 10.86 15.74
N SER A 29 2.86 10.73 17.00
CA SER A 29 2.17 11.79 17.75
C SER A 29 2.99 13.07 17.96
N LEU A 30 4.32 13.00 17.81
CA LEU A 30 5.23 14.13 17.96
C LEU A 30 5.59 14.79 16.61
N GLY A 31 5.10 14.25 15.49
CA GLY A 31 5.35 14.76 14.15
C GLY A 31 5.92 13.72 13.19
N THR A 32 6.45 14.20 12.07
CA THR A 32 7.15 13.38 11.07
C THR A 32 8.67 13.52 11.22
N GLY A 33 9.39 12.46 10.84
CA GLY A 33 10.85 12.49 10.91
C GLY A 33 11.49 11.29 10.24
N LEU A 34 12.82 11.24 10.31
CA LEU A 34 13.65 10.16 9.80
C LEU A 34 14.07 9.23 10.94
N ALA A 35 14.05 7.93 10.65
CA ALA A 35 14.51 6.92 11.58
C ALA A 35 15.44 5.92 10.91
N ARG A 36 16.32 5.34 11.69
CA ARG A 36 17.18 4.21 11.30
C ARG A 36 16.85 2.99 12.15
N ILE A 37 17.15 1.82 11.63
CA ILE A 37 17.05 0.58 12.38
C ILE A 37 18.17 0.53 13.41
N LYS A 38 17.84 0.10 14.62
CA LYS A 38 18.85 -0.22 15.62
C LYS A 38 19.74 -1.36 15.12
N GLN A 39 21.04 -1.16 15.19
CA GLN A 39 22.01 -2.14 14.69
C GLN A 39 21.81 -3.50 15.39
N GLY A 40 21.64 -4.56 14.61
CA GLY A 40 21.45 -5.93 15.09
C GLY A 40 20.01 -6.35 15.39
N SER A 41 19.02 -5.45 15.38
CA SER A 41 17.62 -5.76 15.79
C SER A 41 16.89 -6.79 14.92
N TYR A 42 17.28 -6.96 13.67
CA TYR A 42 16.54 -7.81 12.69
C TYR A 42 17.39 -8.96 12.13
N ARG A 43 18.51 -9.32 12.78
CA ARG A 43 19.41 -10.39 12.32
C ARG A 43 18.71 -11.74 12.25
N ASP A 44 17.83 -12.03 13.21
CA ASP A 44 17.14 -13.31 13.30
C ASP A 44 15.68 -13.26 12.83
N SER A 45 15.23 -12.11 12.33
CA SER A 45 13.82 -11.85 11.98
C SER A 45 13.67 -11.02 10.71
N ALA A 46 14.33 -11.43 9.63
CA ALA A 46 14.24 -10.72 8.35
C ALA A 46 12.79 -10.56 7.83
N ALA A 47 11.87 -11.47 8.20
CA ALA A 47 10.45 -11.36 7.90
C ALA A 47 9.79 -10.13 8.54
N MET A 48 10.34 -9.62 9.64
CA MET A 48 9.86 -8.44 10.36
C MET A 48 10.61 -7.16 9.99
N TYR A 49 11.49 -7.22 8.96
CA TYR A 49 12.18 -6.03 8.49
C TYR A 49 11.18 -4.94 8.10
N PRO A 50 11.35 -3.70 8.59
CA PRO A 50 10.36 -2.65 8.41
C PRO A 50 10.10 -2.32 6.93
N THR A 51 8.83 -2.10 6.59
CA THR A 51 8.41 -1.67 5.26
C THR A 51 7.35 -0.57 5.35
N ILE A 52 6.99 -0.02 4.22
CA ILE A 52 5.93 1.00 4.12
C ILE A 52 4.63 0.49 4.76
N GLY A 53 4.02 1.32 5.60
CA GLY A 53 2.79 1.01 6.32
C GLY A 53 3.00 0.32 7.67
N ASP A 54 4.20 -0.19 7.96
CA ASP A 54 4.48 -0.82 9.25
C ASP A 54 4.30 0.14 10.43
N GLN A 55 3.77 -0.43 11.51
CA GLN A 55 3.79 0.20 12.82
C GLN A 55 5.04 -0.27 13.55
N VAL A 56 5.78 0.68 14.10
CA VAL A 56 7.06 0.44 14.76
C VAL A 56 7.12 1.13 16.12
N LEU A 57 7.93 0.59 17.01
CA LEU A 57 8.32 1.30 18.22
C LEU A 57 9.64 2.01 17.97
N VAL A 58 9.65 3.30 18.20
CA VAL A 58 10.81 4.16 17.95
C VAL A 58 11.22 4.88 19.22
N ASN A 59 12.52 4.95 19.42
CA ASN A 59 13.12 5.89 20.34
C ASN A 59 13.21 7.24 19.62
N TRP A 60 12.26 8.13 19.91
CA TRP A 60 12.19 9.45 19.28
C TRP A 60 13.26 10.37 19.83
N GLN A 61 14.16 10.82 18.99
CA GLN A 61 15.24 11.75 19.34
C GLN A 61 15.15 13.08 18.54
N GLY A 62 13.98 13.31 17.91
CA GLY A 62 13.75 14.44 17.03
C GLY A 62 13.55 14.01 15.58
N PRO A 63 13.33 14.96 14.67
CA PRO A 63 12.95 14.67 13.29
C PRO A 63 14.03 13.94 12.47
N ASP A 64 15.30 14.01 12.86
CA ASP A 64 16.41 13.54 12.01
C ASP A 64 17.16 12.33 12.55
N GLN A 65 16.91 11.89 13.78
CA GLN A 65 17.80 10.93 14.47
C GLN A 65 17.06 9.81 15.25
N SER A 66 15.81 9.54 14.90
CA SER A 66 15.04 8.51 15.61
C SER A 66 15.54 7.10 15.29
N ILE A 67 15.34 6.16 16.23
CA ILE A 67 15.81 4.79 16.13
C ILE A 67 14.62 3.83 16.21
N ILE A 68 14.43 3.00 15.21
CA ILE A 68 13.45 1.91 15.20
C ILE A 68 14.01 0.76 16.02
N ASN A 69 13.31 0.42 17.11
CA ASN A 69 13.68 -0.68 17.98
C ASN A 69 13.04 -2.00 17.55
N THR A 70 11.75 -1.98 17.15
CA THR A 70 11.02 -3.17 16.73
C THR A 70 9.84 -2.84 15.82
N THR A 71 9.49 -3.76 14.94
CA THR A 71 8.26 -3.74 14.13
C THR A 71 7.15 -4.46 14.88
N LEU A 72 5.95 -3.85 14.91
CA LEU A 72 4.77 -4.45 15.53
C LEU A 72 4.11 -5.47 14.60
N PRO A 73 3.28 -6.39 15.12
CA PRO A 73 2.56 -7.36 14.32
C PRO A 73 1.75 -6.70 13.20
N ARG A 74 1.81 -7.29 12.01
CA ARG A 74 1.09 -6.84 10.81
C ARG A 74 -0.31 -7.43 10.77
N GLN A 75 -1.30 -6.61 10.36
CA GLN A 75 -2.67 -7.06 10.09
C GLN A 75 -2.83 -7.52 8.64
N SER A 76 -2.19 -6.81 7.73
CA SER A 76 -2.14 -7.13 6.30
C SER A 76 -0.74 -6.89 5.78
N TYR A 77 -0.30 -7.64 4.76
CA TYR A 77 0.99 -7.39 4.13
C TYR A 77 1.13 -8.10 2.78
N PHE A 78 1.82 -7.44 1.84
CA PHE A 78 2.26 -8.06 0.60
C PHE A 78 3.72 -8.49 0.69
N LYS A 79 3.99 -9.70 0.21
CA LYS A 79 5.35 -10.23 0.00
C LYS A 79 5.72 -10.12 -1.47
N ARG A 80 6.95 -9.74 -1.75
CA ARG A 80 7.57 -9.94 -3.05
C ARG A 80 8.35 -11.26 -2.99
N LEU A 81 8.03 -12.17 -3.90
CA LEU A 81 8.88 -13.33 -4.15
C LEU A 81 10.01 -12.87 -5.06
N ASP A 82 11.18 -12.62 -4.52
CA ASP A 82 12.37 -12.38 -5.33
C ASP A 82 12.78 -13.69 -6.01
N GLY A 83 12.53 -13.78 -7.31
CA GLY A 83 12.96 -14.91 -8.13
C GLY A 83 14.50 -15.06 -8.27
N ALA A 84 15.28 -14.12 -7.73
CA ALA A 84 16.74 -14.12 -7.81
C ALA A 84 17.44 -14.62 -6.53
N SER A 85 16.77 -14.65 -5.40
CA SER A 85 17.32 -15.22 -4.17
C SER A 85 16.75 -16.62 -3.97
N CYS A 86 17.59 -17.64 -4.10
CA CYS A 86 17.24 -19.03 -3.79
C CYS A 86 16.53 -19.16 -2.44
N GLY A 87 15.22 -18.92 -2.43
CA GLY A 87 14.27 -19.49 -1.48
C GLY A 87 14.21 -18.94 -0.06
N HIS A 88 14.93 -17.89 0.37
CA HIS A 88 15.02 -17.66 1.81
C HIS A 88 14.47 -16.36 2.38
N TRP A 89 14.17 -15.30 1.59
CA TRP A 89 13.68 -14.05 2.19
C TRP A 89 12.62 -13.38 1.31
N ALA A 90 11.35 -13.57 1.64
CA ALA A 90 10.28 -12.81 1.04
C ALA A 90 10.29 -11.38 1.63
N GLN A 91 10.74 -10.40 0.85
CA GLN A 91 10.72 -9.01 1.28
C GLN A 91 9.28 -8.49 1.32
N ALA A 92 8.85 -7.94 2.46
CA ALA A 92 7.58 -7.24 2.55
C ALA A 92 7.67 -5.95 1.72
N VAL A 93 6.64 -5.68 0.92
CA VAL A 93 6.56 -4.49 0.05
C VAL A 93 5.64 -3.44 0.64
N ALA A 94 4.57 -3.87 1.31
CA ALA A 94 3.61 -3.02 1.99
C ALA A 94 2.99 -3.77 3.17
N ALA A 95 2.61 -3.05 4.22
CA ALA A 95 1.98 -3.62 5.40
C ALA A 95 0.87 -2.71 5.96
N ASN A 96 -0.03 -3.30 6.76
CA ASN A 96 -1.10 -2.62 7.49
C ASN A 96 -1.95 -1.69 6.60
N PHE A 97 -2.34 -2.21 5.43
CA PHE A 97 -3.29 -1.56 4.54
C PHE A 97 -4.70 -2.14 4.75
N ASP A 98 -5.70 -1.32 4.49
CA ASP A 98 -7.11 -1.66 4.65
C ASP A 98 -7.67 -2.24 3.36
N GLU A 99 -7.35 -1.61 2.22
CA GLU A 99 -7.91 -1.97 0.92
C GLU A 99 -6.82 -2.19 -0.14
N VAL A 100 -7.13 -3.07 -1.09
CA VAL A 100 -6.29 -3.37 -2.25
C VAL A 100 -7.07 -2.99 -3.52
N PHE A 101 -6.67 -1.91 -4.16
CA PHE A 101 -7.24 -1.52 -5.45
C PHE A 101 -6.58 -2.33 -6.56
N ILE A 102 -7.29 -3.32 -7.07
CA ILE A 102 -6.88 -4.13 -8.20
C ILE A 102 -7.22 -3.39 -9.49
N MET A 103 -6.21 -2.80 -10.13
CA MET A 103 -6.39 -1.96 -11.30
C MET A 103 -6.15 -2.74 -12.59
N GLN A 104 -7.12 -2.70 -13.49
CA GLN A 104 -7.05 -3.32 -14.81
C GLN A 104 -7.58 -2.38 -15.88
N ALA A 105 -6.80 -2.16 -16.94
CA ALA A 105 -7.24 -1.32 -18.04
C ALA A 105 -8.28 -2.05 -18.90
N LEU A 106 -9.34 -1.34 -19.26
CA LEU A 106 -10.27 -1.72 -20.32
C LEU A 106 -9.57 -1.58 -21.69
N GLY A 107 -9.88 -2.43 -22.63
CA GLY A 107 -9.22 -2.49 -23.94
C GLY A 107 -8.41 -3.78 -24.11
N ALA A 108 -7.33 -3.75 -24.89
CA ALA A 108 -6.54 -4.93 -25.26
C ALA A 108 -5.84 -5.61 -24.06
N ASP A 109 -5.60 -4.87 -22.96
CA ASP A 109 -4.94 -5.39 -21.76
C ASP A 109 -5.92 -6.02 -20.74
N PHE A 110 -7.23 -6.06 -21.06
CA PHE A 110 -8.23 -6.69 -20.20
C PHE A 110 -8.05 -8.21 -20.14
N ASN A 111 -7.86 -8.78 -18.94
CA ASN A 111 -7.54 -10.20 -18.78
C ASN A 111 -8.11 -10.75 -17.47
N LEU A 112 -9.14 -11.58 -17.58
CA LEU A 112 -9.87 -12.15 -16.44
C LEU A 112 -9.02 -13.10 -15.60
N ARG A 113 -8.13 -13.91 -16.20
CA ARG A 113 -7.23 -14.81 -15.47
C ARG A 113 -6.22 -14.03 -14.60
N ARG A 114 -5.81 -12.85 -15.08
CA ARG A 114 -4.96 -11.97 -14.28
C ARG A 114 -5.75 -11.35 -13.14
N LEU A 115 -7.02 -11.02 -13.37
CA LEU A 115 -7.92 -10.51 -12.32
C LEU A 115 -8.11 -11.54 -11.20
N GLU A 116 -8.41 -12.79 -11.55
CA GLU A 116 -8.53 -13.91 -10.57
C GLU A 116 -7.27 -14.04 -9.70
N ARG A 117 -6.10 -14.04 -10.34
CA ARG A 117 -4.83 -14.13 -9.62
C ARG A 117 -4.63 -12.94 -8.67
N TYR A 118 -4.99 -11.73 -9.09
CA TYR A 118 -4.86 -10.55 -8.25
C TYR A 118 -5.85 -10.54 -7.10
N LEU A 119 -7.07 -11.05 -7.28
CA LEU A 119 -8.06 -11.24 -6.22
C LEU A 119 -7.55 -12.22 -5.17
N THR A 120 -7.00 -13.37 -5.59
CA THR A 120 -6.38 -14.33 -4.67
C THR A 120 -5.29 -13.69 -3.84
N LEU A 121 -4.36 -12.99 -4.48
CA LEU A 121 -3.26 -12.30 -3.79
C LEU A 121 -3.77 -11.22 -2.81
N ALA A 122 -4.81 -10.48 -3.17
CA ALA A 122 -5.39 -9.47 -2.30
C ALA A 122 -6.01 -10.10 -1.05
N TRP A 123 -6.79 -11.18 -1.21
CA TRP A 123 -7.36 -11.90 -0.07
C TRP A 123 -6.29 -12.53 0.83
N GLU A 124 -5.27 -13.16 0.25
CA GLU A 124 -4.15 -13.75 0.99
C GLU A 124 -3.33 -12.70 1.75
N SER A 125 -3.33 -11.46 1.29
CA SER A 125 -2.60 -10.36 1.95
C SER A 125 -3.31 -9.83 3.20
N GLY A 126 -4.59 -10.15 3.41
CA GLY A 126 -5.42 -9.66 4.51
C GLY A 126 -6.07 -8.30 4.24
N GLY A 127 -5.93 -7.71 3.04
CA GLY A 127 -6.61 -6.48 2.64
C GLY A 127 -7.94 -6.75 1.94
N VAL A 128 -8.88 -5.81 1.99
CA VAL A 128 -10.16 -5.90 1.27
C VAL A 128 -9.96 -5.51 -0.20
N PRO A 129 -10.21 -6.40 -1.18
CA PRO A 129 -10.06 -6.06 -2.59
C PRO A 129 -11.20 -5.16 -3.08
N VAL A 130 -10.84 -4.23 -3.96
CA VAL A 130 -11.74 -3.44 -4.80
C VAL A 130 -11.19 -3.45 -6.21
N VAL A 131 -12.00 -3.81 -7.20
CA VAL A 131 -11.57 -3.86 -8.59
C VAL A 131 -11.84 -2.52 -9.27
N LEU A 132 -10.80 -1.93 -9.86
CA LEU A 132 -10.91 -0.70 -10.64
C LEU A 132 -10.64 -1.00 -12.13
N LEU A 133 -11.69 -1.02 -12.94
CA LEU A 133 -11.57 -1.09 -14.39
C LEU A 133 -11.28 0.31 -14.92
N THR A 134 -10.04 0.54 -15.30
CA THR A 134 -9.55 1.87 -15.71
C THR A 134 -9.67 2.11 -17.20
N LYS A 135 -9.52 3.38 -17.61
CA LYS A 135 -9.63 3.82 -19.02
C LYS A 135 -11.01 3.55 -19.63
N ALA A 136 -12.06 3.77 -18.83
CA ALA A 136 -13.44 3.57 -19.28
C ALA A 136 -13.83 4.49 -20.45
N ASP A 137 -13.10 5.59 -20.64
CA ASP A 137 -13.22 6.52 -21.76
C ASP A 137 -12.75 5.96 -23.13
N LEU A 138 -11.98 4.87 -23.12
CA LEU A 138 -11.42 4.28 -24.36
C LEU A 138 -12.25 3.13 -24.94
N VAL A 139 -13.38 2.80 -24.35
CA VAL A 139 -14.26 1.71 -24.79
C VAL A 139 -15.69 2.20 -24.98
N SER A 140 -16.45 1.55 -25.85
CA SER A 140 -17.87 1.84 -26.02
C SER A 140 -18.68 1.43 -24.79
N SER A 141 -19.86 2.01 -24.62
CA SER A 141 -20.77 1.66 -23.51
C SER A 141 -21.17 0.19 -23.52
N ALA A 142 -21.34 -0.42 -24.69
CA ALA A 142 -21.66 -1.85 -24.83
C ALA A 142 -20.47 -2.73 -24.40
N GLU A 143 -19.26 -2.38 -24.83
CA GLU A 143 -18.04 -3.08 -24.42
C GLU A 143 -17.77 -2.94 -22.94
N LEU A 144 -17.96 -1.74 -22.37
CA LEU A 144 -17.85 -1.49 -20.95
C LEU A 144 -18.82 -2.38 -20.16
N ALA A 145 -20.09 -2.43 -20.54
CA ALA A 145 -21.10 -3.26 -19.86
C ALA A 145 -20.71 -4.75 -19.88
N THR A 146 -20.28 -5.25 -21.04
CA THR A 146 -19.85 -6.65 -21.20
C THR A 146 -18.65 -6.98 -20.29
N LYS A 147 -17.63 -6.14 -20.28
CA LYS A 147 -16.41 -6.35 -19.47
C LYS A 147 -16.67 -6.19 -17.97
N LEU A 148 -17.56 -5.26 -17.60
CA LEU A 148 -17.97 -5.06 -16.22
C LEU A 148 -18.67 -6.31 -15.68
N THR A 149 -19.66 -6.84 -16.42
CA THR A 149 -20.36 -8.08 -16.07
C THR A 149 -19.38 -9.25 -15.92
N ALA A 150 -18.49 -9.45 -16.90
CA ALA A 150 -17.49 -10.52 -16.83
C ALA A 150 -16.53 -10.39 -15.65
N ALA A 151 -16.16 -9.17 -15.27
CA ALA A 151 -15.33 -8.94 -14.07
C ALA A 151 -16.11 -9.21 -12.78
N GLN A 152 -17.40 -8.82 -12.72
CA GLN A 152 -18.27 -9.07 -11.56
C GLN A 152 -18.54 -10.55 -11.32
N GLU A 153 -18.67 -11.34 -12.38
CA GLU A 153 -18.83 -12.80 -12.31
C GLU A 153 -17.64 -13.51 -11.65
N ILE A 154 -16.43 -12.96 -11.83
CA ILE A 154 -15.20 -13.47 -11.21
C ILE A 154 -14.98 -12.88 -9.81
N ALA A 155 -15.28 -11.61 -9.65
CA ALA A 155 -15.06 -10.86 -8.41
C ALA A 155 -16.26 -10.97 -7.45
N ILE A 156 -16.71 -12.19 -7.16
CA ILE A 156 -17.87 -12.46 -6.29
C ILE A 156 -17.65 -11.84 -4.90
N GLY A 157 -18.58 -10.99 -4.49
CA GLY A 157 -18.51 -10.30 -3.19
C GLY A 157 -17.50 -9.16 -3.13
N VAL A 158 -16.91 -8.78 -4.25
CA VAL A 158 -15.95 -7.67 -4.39
C VAL A 158 -16.58 -6.55 -5.21
N GLU A 159 -16.40 -5.31 -4.77
CA GLU A 159 -16.88 -4.17 -5.53
C GLU A 159 -16.05 -3.96 -6.80
N VAL A 160 -16.74 -3.74 -7.93
CA VAL A 160 -16.11 -3.52 -9.24
C VAL A 160 -16.56 -2.17 -9.75
N LEU A 161 -15.63 -1.24 -9.88
CA LEU A 161 -15.86 0.12 -10.36
C LEU A 161 -15.20 0.35 -11.71
N ALA A 162 -15.91 1.00 -12.62
CA ALA A 162 -15.33 1.48 -13.87
C ALA A 162 -14.98 2.97 -13.73
N ILE A 163 -13.71 3.31 -13.97
CA ILE A 163 -13.20 4.67 -13.81
C ILE A 163 -12.44 5.14 -15.06
N SER A 164 -12.46 6.45 -15.27
CA SER A 164 -11.55 7.14 -16.19
C SER A 164 -10.78 8.23 -15.46
N ASN A 165 -9.47 8.15 -15.51
CA ASN A 165 -8.62 9.22 -15.01
C ASN A 165 -8.70 10.48 -15.87
N GLN A 166 -9.11 10.37 -17.12
CA GLN A 166 -9.18 11.50 -18.05
C GLN A 166 -10.50 12.27 -17.93
N SER A 167 -11.63 11.57 -17.91
CA SER A 167 -12.97 12.17 -17.83
C SER A 167 -13.51 12.30 -16.39
N HIS A 168 -12.83 11.72 -15.40
CA HIS A 168 -13.29 11.58 -14.02
C HIS A 168 -14.57 10.75 -13.85
N GLN A 169 -14.97 9.97 -14.86
CA GLN A 169 -16.07 9.02 -14.75
C GLN A 169 -15.78 8.04 -13.61
N GLY A 170 -16.80 7.70 -12.80
CA GLY A 170 -16.73 6.73 -11.70
C GLY A 170 -16.04 7.24 -10.43
N TYR A 171 -15.52 8.47 -10.40
CA TYR A 171 -14.82 9.02 -9.23
C TYR A 171 -15.73 9.25 -8.02
N SER A 172 -17.03 9.49 -8.22
CA SER A 172 -17.98 9.61 -7.12
C SER A 172 -18.13 8.31 -6.33
N ALA A 173 -18.16 7.17 -7.01
CA ALA A 173 -18.16 5.86 -6.35
C ALA A 173 -16.81 5.57 -5.66
N LEU A 174 -15.69 5.90 -6.33
CA LEU A 174 -14.36 5.75 -5.76
C LEU A 174 -14.18 6.56 -4.46
N GLN A 175 -14.89 7.68 -4.31
CA GLN A 175 -14.86 8.52 -3.11
C GLN A 175 -15.23 7.78 -1.82
N ALA A 176 -16.13 6.82 -1.89
CA ALA A 176 -16.58 6.05 -0.73
C ALA A 176 -15.41 5.28 -0.07
N HIS A 177 -14.40 4.90 -0.84
CA HIS A 177 -13.20 4.19 -0.38
C HIS A 177 -12.10 5.12 0.13
N LEU A 178 -12.14 6.39 -0.28
CA LEU A 178 -11.11 7.38 0.05
C LEU A 178 -11.41 8.06 1.39
N GLN A 179 -11.51 7.27 2.45
CA GLN A 179 -11.77 7.78 3.80
C GLN A 179 -10.47 8.18 4.50
N PRO A 180 -10.51 9.21 5.36
CA PRO A 180 -9.35 9.61 6.18
C PRO A 180 -8.79 8.41 6.97
N VAL A 181 -7.47 8.39 7.16
CA VAL A 181 -6.73 7.36 7.93
C VAL A 181 -6.65 5.99 7.25
N ARG A 182 -7.40 5.73 6.19
CA ARG A 182 -7.27 4.47 5.45
C ARG A 182 -5.98 4.41 4.65
N THR A 183 -5.47 3.19 4.53
CA THR A 183 -4.30 2.87 3.72
C THR A 183 -4.72 1.99 2.56
N ILE A 184 -4.39 2.42 1.37
CA ILE A 184 -4.77 1.73 0.13
C ILE A 184 -3.50 1.30 -0.60
N VAL A 185 -3.48 0.06 -1.06
CA VAL A 185 -2.42 -0.47 -1.94
C VAL A 185 -2.95 -0.60 -3.35
N LEU A 186 -2.17 -0.16 -4.33
CA LEU A 186 -2.51 -0.30 -5.75
C LEU A 186 -1.81 -1.53 -6.34
N LEU A 187 -2.58 -2.47 -6.85
CA LEU A 187 -2.13 -3.68 -7.54
C LEU A 187 -2.54 -3.63 -9.01
N GLY A 188 -1.63 -3.93 -9.93
CA GLY A 188 -1.96 -3.96 -11.36
C GLY A 188 -0.75 -3.89 -12.28
N SER A 189 -0.94 -4.17 -13.58
CA SER A 189 0.11 -4.16 -14.61
C SER A 189 0.69 -2.77 -14.87
N SER A 190 1.81 -2.72 -15.59
CA SER A 190 2.37 -1.44 -16.05
C SER A 190 1.41 -0.74 -17.00
N GLY A 191 1.33 0.59 -16.97
CA GLY A 191 0.50 1.37 -17.87
C GLY A 191 -1.02 1.35 -17.58
N VAL A 192 -1.47 0.70 -16.49
CA VAL A 192 -2.90 0.64 -16.12
C VAL A 192 -3.45 1.95 -15.56
N GLY A 193 -2.60 2.92 -15.25
CA GLY A 193 -3.00 4.24 -14.73
C GLY A 193 -2.82 4.45 -13.22
N LYS A 194 -2.03 3.62 -12.54
CA LYS A 194 -1.80 3.73 -11.08
C LYS A 194 -1.20 5.09 -10.68
N SER A 195 -0.09 5.48 -11.29
CA SER A 195 0.57 6.76 -10.98
C SER A 195 -0.32 7.96 -11.33
N THR A 196 -1.10 7.86 -12.40
CA THR A 196 -2.05 8.90 -12.79
C THR A 196 -3.14 9.05 -11.72
N LEU A 197 -3.70 7.94 -11.24
CA LEU A 197 -4.69 7.95 -10.18
C LEU A 197 -4.13 8.59 -8.90
N VAL A 198 -2.94 8.17 -8.46
CA VAL A 198 -2.28 8.75 -7.26
C VAL A 198 -2.12 10.26 -7.40
N ASN A 199 -1.58 10.72 -8.52
CA ASN A 199 -1.36 12.15 -8.75
C ASN A 199 -2.67 12.95 -8.71
N GLN A 200 -3.74 12.42 -9.29
CA GLN A 200 -5.05 13.08 -9.27
C GLN A 200 -5.68 13.12 -7.88
N LEU A 201 -5.52 12.06 -7.10
CA LEU A 201 -6.00 12.02 -5.73
C LEU A 201 -5.24 12.98 -4.83
N GLN A 202 -3.94 13.13 -5.02
CA GLN A 202 -3.11 14.10 -4.27
C GLN A 202 -3.45 15.55 -4.60
N GLN A 203 -3.73 15.87 -5.88
CA GLN A 203 -4.07 17.24 -6.31
C GLN A 203 -5.41 17.74 -5.74
N LYS A 204 -6.34 16.87 -5.45
CA LYS A 204 -7.68 17.24 -4.93
C LYS A 204 -7.74 17.45 -3.43
N CYS A 205 -6.60 17.58 -2.73
CA CYS A 205 -6.54 17.78 -1.26
C CYS A 205 -7.45 16.81 -0.48
N TRP A 206 -7.55 15.59 -0.93
CA TRP A 206 -8.23 14.55 -0.19
C TRP A 206 -7.44 14.30 1.10
N GLN A 207 -8.13 14.30 2.22
CA GLN A 207 -7.56 14.09 3.57
C GLN A 207 -6.50 12.96 3.56
N PRO A 208 -5.55 12.92 4.47
CA PRO A 208 -4.35 12.08 4.39
C PRO A 208 -4.72 10.59 4.27
N ILE A 209 -4.84 10.16 3.04
CA ILE A 209 -4.93 8.75 2.66
C ILE A 209 -3.51 8.31 2.37
N MET A 210 -3.06 7.27 3.03
CA MET A 210 -1.78 6.67 2.69
C MET A 210 -1.99 5.77 1.47
N ILE A 211 -1.51 6.20 0.31
CA ILE A 211 -1.47 5.36 -0.88
C ILE A 211 -0.07 4.78 -0.98
N VAL A 212 0.04 3.47 -0.84
CA VAL A 212 1.31 2.76 -1.07
C VAL A 212 1.44 2.50 -2.57
N PRO A 213 2.44 3.07 -3.23
CA PRO A 213 2.62 2.83 -4.65
C PRO A 213 3.09 1.40 -4.92
N VAL A 214 2.27 0.71 -5.66
CA VAL A 214 2.55 -0.27 -6.71
C VAL A 214 3.39 -1.50 -6.39
N ILE A 215 2.66 -2.58 -6.19
CA ILE A 215 3.21 -3.92 -6.37
C ILE A 215 3.08 -4.29 -7.86
N ARG A 216 4.22 -4.46 -8.54
CA ARG A 216 4.31 -5.21 -9.80
C ARG A 216 4.53 -6.67 -9.41
N ILE A 217 3.58 -7.51 -9.73
CA ILE A 217 3.68 -8.97 -9.62
C ILE A 217 3.73 -9.56 -11.02
#